data_9d9adfe5a63faaafc117d8003ccf653e
#
_entry.id   9d9adfe5a63faaafc117d8003ccf653e
#
_cell.length_a   1.000
_cell.length_b   1.000
_cell.length_c   1.000
_cell.angle_alpha   90.00
_cell.angle_beta   90.00
_cell.angle_gamma   90.00
#
_symmetry.space_group_name_H-M   'P 1'
#
loop_
_entity.id
_entity.type
_entity.pdbx_description
1 polymer ?
#
loop_
_entity_poly.entity_id
_entity_poly.type
_entity_poly.pdbx_seq_one_letter_code
_entity_poly.pdbx_strand_id
1 'polypeptide(L)'
;MTTIDRYIIKKFLSTFFFAVLIFTMVAMVIDFSERIDDFLEEDVPIREIIWKYYLNFIPQINAMLWPLFTLISVIFFTSRMAQNSEILSILNSGASFRRIMRPYLIASSMLAFIHLMGNHFIIPIGNQIKVAFENKYVSKIDLDSKNDHIHLFLDDHTKVYIKYNSKSDSIAHGFGIEGFNDDGELIDETVADLARWQTETQSWRMENVKIRHFDGLEETFKRFPRLDTVINLQPKDLVRRDNYKTTMTTPNLIQFINEERKKGVGAFTSFRVEVHRRSSEPFTIIILTCIGMAIASRKTRGGMGIHLAIGAVIGALFIVLGRFSSTLSTNAGLHPFLGAWLPNIVFIFVVIYLVRNAQQ
;
A
#
# COMPACT_ATOMS: atom_id res chain seq x y z
N MET A 1 -4.64 35.71 10.33
CA MET A 1 -5.34 34.64 11.12
C MET A 1 -6.01 35.35 12.31
N THR A 2 -7.32 35.14 12.46
CA THR A 2 -8.07 35.66 13.62
C THR A 2 -7.91 34.73 14.83
N THR A 3 -8.31 35.21 16.03
CA THR A 3 -8.32 34.39 17.26
C THR A 3 -9.14 33.13 17.11
N ILE A 4 -10.28 33.20 16.39
CA ILE A 4 -11.14 32.06 16.08
C ILE A 4 -10.41 31.05 15.20
N ASP A 5 -9.63 31.48 14.20
CA ASP A 5 -8.88 30.60 13.36
C ASP A 5 -7.86 29.76 14.17
N ARG A 6 -7.12 30.42 15.06
CA ARG A 6 -6.15 29.73 15.95
C ARG A 6 -6.84 28.76 16.90
N TYR A 7 -8.01 29.12 17.43
CA TYR A 7 -8.79 28.24 18.30
C TYR A 7 -9.20 26.97 17.58
N ILE A 8 -9.77 27.07 16.37
CA ILE A 8 -10.22 25.93 15.58
C ILE A 8 -9.03 25.05 15.19
N ILE A 9 -7.94 25.62 14.69
CA ILE A 9 -6.73 24.87 14.32
C ILE A 9 -6.16 24.11 15.53
N LYS A 10 -6.01 24.79 16.68
CA LYS A 10 -5.50 24.16 17.91
C LYS A 10 -6.39 23.02 18.37
N LYS A 11 -7.72 23.20 18.36
CA LYS A 11 -8.68 22.16 18.71
C LYS A 11 -8.60 20.97 17.75
N PHE A 12 -8.56 21.22 16.46
CA PHE A 12 -8.45 20.18 15.45
C PHE A 12 -7.17 19.34 15.64
N LEU A 13 -6.01 19.99 15.64
CA LEU A 13 -4.73 19.32 15.77
C LEU A 13 -4.62 18.57 17.10
N SER A 14 -5.04 19.18 18.22
CA SER A 14 -5.02 18.52 19.53
C SER A 14 -5.91 17.28 19.56
N THR A 15 -7.13 17.33 19.00
CA THR A 15 -8.03 16.18 18.93
C THR A 15 -7.48 15.10 18.00
N PHE A 16 -6.87 15.51 16.89
CA PHE A 16 -6.25 14.59 15.94
C PHE A 16 -5.08 13.82 16.59
N PHE A 17 -4.11 14.52 17.19
CA PHE A 17 -2.98 13.87 17.82
C PHE A 17 -3.38 13.03 19.03
N PHE A 18 -4.41 13.43 19.76
CA PHE A 18 -4.97 12.63 20.85
C PHE A 18 -5.59 11.32 20.32
N ALA A 19 -6.36 11.38 19.23
CA ALA A 19 -6.90 10.18 18.60
C ALA A 19 -5.79 9.26 18.09
N VAL A 20 -4.79 9.80 17.38
CA VAL A 20 -3.61 9.07 16.91
C VAL A 20 -2.91 8.36 18.07
N LEU A 21 -2.69 9.06 19.19
CA LEU A 21 -2.01 8.50 20.35
C LEU A 21 -2.76 7.31 20.96
N ILE A 22 -4.08 7.44 21.16
CA ILE A 22 -4.90 6.36 21.72
C ILE A 22 -4.87 5.14 20.79
N PHE A 23 -5.14 5.34 19.50
CA PHE A 23 -5.14 4.23 18.54
C PHE A 23 -3.77 3.58 18.39
N THR A 24 -2.69 4.38 18.42
CA THR A 24 -1.33 3.85 18.40
C THR A 24 -1.05 2.95 19.61
N MET A 25 -1.45 3.37 20.80
CA MET A 25 -1.30 2.55 22.01
C MET A 25 -2.05 1.23 21.89
N VAL A 26 -3.30 1.26 21.43
CA VAL A 26 -4.11 0.05 21.23
C VAL A 26 -3.47 -0.85 20.16
N ALA A 27 -3.06 -0.30 19.03
CA ALA A 27 -2.41 -1.06 17.96
C ALA A 27 -1.10 -1.71 18.43
N MET A 28 -0.29 -0.99 19.22
CA MET A 28 0.95 -1.56 19.79
C MET A 28 0.68 -2.72 20.74
N VAL A 29 -0.36 -2.61 21.58
CA VAL A 29 -0.72 -3.69 22.52
C VAL A 29 -1.19 -4.93 21.77
N ILE A 30 -2.01 -4.75 20.74
CA ILE A 30 -2.49 -5.87 19.91
C ILE A 30 -1.33 -6.52 19.18
N ASP A 31 -0.51 -5.74 18.46
CA ASP A 31 0.64 -6.25 17.71
C ASP A 31 1.66 -6.96 18.63
N PHE A 32 1.91 -6.40 19.82
CA PHE A 32 2.79 -7.03 20.80
C PHE A 32 2.24 -8.37 21.30
N SER A 33 0.92 -8.43 21.56
CA SER A 33 0.27 -9.67 21.99
C SER A 33 0.30 -10.76 20.91
N GLU A 34 0.24 -10.37 19.63
CA GLU A 34 0.33 -11.32 18.51
C GLU A 34 1.75 -11.84 18.27
N ARG A 35 2.77 -11.06 18.63
CA ARG A 35 4.18 -11.36 18.29
C ARG A 35 5.06 -11.73 19.47
N ILE A 36 4.51 -11.75 20.67
CA ILE A 36 5.29 -12.00 21.89
C ILE A 36 5.97 -13.37 21.84
N ASP A 37 5.29 -14.38 21.31
CA ASP A 37 5.83 -15.73 21.20
C ASP A 37 7.03 -15.78 20.24
N ASP A 38 6.94 -15.10 19.09
CA ASP A 38 8.04 -14.99 18.13
C ASP A 38 9.27 -14.31 18.75
N PHE A 39 9.05 -13.24 19.55
CA PHE A 39 10.13 -12.50 20.19
C PHE A 39 10.82 -13.30 21.29
N LEU A 40 10.08 -14.15 22.01
CA LEU A 40 10.60 -15.01 23.06
C LEU A 40 11.33 -16.23 22.51
N GLU A 41 10.76 -16.87 21.46
CA GLU A 41 11.38 -18.05 20.86
C GLU A 41 12.76 -17.76 20.23
N GLU A 42 12.91 -16.58 19.63
CA GLU A 42 14.16 -16.15 18.96
C GLU A 42 15.09 -15.36 19.90
N ASP A 43 14.78 -15.26 21.18
CA ASP A 43 15.55 -14.52 22.20
C ASP A 43 15.96 -13.10 21.76
N VAL A 44 14.97 -12.36 21.19
CA VAL A 44 15.22 -11.07 20.53
C VAL A 44 15.54 -9.99 21.57
N PRO A 45 16.66 -9.26 21.44
CA PRO A 45 16.98 -8.18 22.36
C PRO A 45 15.90 -7.08 22.37
N ILE A 46 15.41 -6.70 23.54
CA ILE A 46 14.38 -5.67 23.73
C ILE A 46 14.74 -4.36 23.00
N ARG A 47 16.04 -4.01 22.98
CA ARG A 47 16.54 -2.83 22.27
C ARG A 47 16.24 -2.92 20.76
N GLU A 48 16.41 -4.08 20.12
CA GLU A 48 16.12 -4.25 18.71
C GLU A 48 14.62 -4.19 18.44
N ILE A 49 13.79 -4.76 19.33
CA ILE A 49 12.32 -4.67 19.23
C ILE A 49 11.88 -3.20 19.25
N ILE A 50 12.38 -2.39 20.17
CA ILE A 50 12.00 -0.98 20.27
C ILE A 50 12.49 -0.18 19.06
N TRP A 51 13.79 -0.25 18.71
CA TRP A 51 14.40 0.63 17.71
C TRP A 51 14.20 0.18 16.25
N LYS A 52 14.22 -1.13 15.99
CA LYS A 52 14.10 -1.64 14.63
C LYS A 52 12.67 -2.00 14.26
N TYR A 53 11.85 -2.43 15.22
CA TYR A 53 10.48 -2.82 14.97
C TYR A 53 9.50 -1.70 15.31
N TYR A 54 9.26 -1.35 16.58
CA TYR A 54 8.19 -0.42 16.96
C TYR A 54 8.40 1.02 16.48
N LEU A 55 9.63 1.54 16.50
CA LEU A 55 9.91 2.89 16.00
C LEU A 55 9.54 3.05 14.51
N ASN A 56 9.59 1.96 13.76
CA ASN A 56 9.26 1.93 12.33
C ASN A 56 7.82 1.44 12.04
N PHE A 57 7.25 0.64 12.92
CA PHE A 57 5.86 0.20 12.86
C PHE A 57 4.88 1.35 13.10
N ILE A 58 5.13 2.19 14.12
CA ILE A 58 4.25 3.30 14.52
C ILE A 58 3.97 4.26 13.35
N PRO A 59 4.96 4.81 12.62
CA PRO A 59 4.68 5.67 11.47
C PRO A 59 3.87 4.98 10.38
N GLN A 60 4.13 3.71 10.10
CA GLN A 60 3.46 2.94 9.07
C GLN A 60 1.97 2.74 9.37
N ILE A 61 1.65 2.24 10.58
CA ILE A 61 0.25 1.97 10.95
C ILE A 61 -0.57 3.27 11.05
N ASN A 62 0.05 4.33 11.59
CA ASN A 62 -0.58 5.62 11.66
C ASN A 62 -0.85 6.21 10.28
N ALA A 63 0.10 6.14 9.35
CA ALA A 63 -0.11 6.65 8.00
C ALA A 63 -1.29 5.99 7.31
N MET A 64 -1.46 4.70 7.45
CA MET A 64 -2.58 3.96 6.90
C MET A 64 -3.94 4.47 7.41
N LEU A 65 -4.01 4.85 8.68
CA LEU A 65 -5.25 5.26 9.35
C LEU A 65 -5.42 6.80 9.44
N TRP A 66 -4.43 7.58 9.02
CA TRP A 66 -4.41 9.03 9.13
C TRP A 66 -5.68 9.73 8.58
N PRO A 67 -6.19 9.37 7.39
CA PRO A 67 -7.43 9.98 6.88
C PRO A 67 -8.64 9.72 7.79
N LEU A 68 -8.74 8.52 8.39
CA LEU A 68 -9.81 8.18 9.33
C LEU A 68 -9.69 8.96 10.63
N PHE A 69 -8.50 9.08 11.19
CA PHE A 69 -8.26 9.88 12.40
C PHE A 69 -8.63 11.33 12.15
N THR A 70 -8.33 11.85 10.97
CA THR A 70 -8.72 13.20 10.56
C THR A 70 -10.23 13.36 10.55
N LEU A 71 -10.97 12.46 9.90
CA LEU A 71 -12.42 12.48 9.82
C LEU A 71 -13.07 12.42 11.21
N ILE A 72 -12.65 11.45 12.04
CA ILE A 72 -13.17 11.28 13.41
C ILE A 72 -12.89 12.54 14.25
N SER A 73 -11.69 13.07 14.18
CA SER A 73 -11.28 14.26 14.94
C SER A 73 -12.09 15.48 14.55
N VAL A 74 -12.26 15.71 13.25
CA VAL A 74 -13.07 16.83 12.74
C VAL A 74 -14.52 16.71 13.19
N ILE A 75 -15.12 15.53 13.05
CA ILE A 75 -16.49 15.30 13.48
C ILE A 75 -16.63 15.50 14.98
N PHE A 76 -15.72 14.94 15.76
CA PHE A 76 -15.77 14.98 17.21
C PHE A 76 -15.75 16.43 17.75
N PHE A 77 -14.72 17.22 17.38
CA PHE A 77 -14.64 18.57 17.94
C PHE A 77 -15.65 19.54 17.32
N THR A 78 -15.99 19.37 16.03
CA THR A 78 -17.00 20.21 15.35
C THR A 78 -18.40 19.97 15.92
N SER A 79 -18.77 18.70 16.14
CA SER A 79 -20.05 18.36 16.80
C SER A 79 -20.14 18.96 18.19
N ARG A 80 -19.03 18.93 18.96
CA ARG A 80 -18.98 19.54 20.29
C ARG A 80 -19.17 21.05 20.21
N MET A 81 -18.52 21.74 19.26
CA MET A 81 -18.74 23.18 19.02
C MET A 81 -20.19 23.47 18.59
N ALA A 82 -20.79 22.60 17.76
CA ALA A 82 -22.17 22.75 17.33
C ALA A 82 -23.16 22.60 18.51
N GLN A 83 -22.94 21.59 19.38
CA GLN A 83 -23.75 21.39 20.58
C GLN A 83 -23.67 22.55 21.54
N ASN A 84 -22.48 23.10 21.75
CA ASN A 84 -22.25 24.30 22.58
C ASN A 84 -22.74 25.60 21.91
N SER A 85 -23.36 25.50 20.72
CA SER A 85 -23.82 26.66 19.92
C SER A 85 -22.69 27.62 19.47
N GLU A 86 -21.41 27.22 19.57
CA GLU A 86 -20.26 28.04 19.16
C GLU A 86 -20.30 28.34 17.66
N ILE A 87 -20.59 27.30 16.81
CA ILE A 87 -20.70 27.46 15.36
C ILE A 87 -21.86 28.40 15.00
N LEU A 88 -23.00 28.26 15.67
CA LEU A 88 -24.16 29.10 15.46
C LEU A 88 -23.86 30.59 15.83
N SER A 89 -23.17 30.81 16.94
CA SER A 89 -22.75 32.14 17.35
C SER A 89 -21.81 32.81 16.34
N ILE A 90 -20.88 32.05 15.76
CA ILE A 90 -19.98 32.55 14.71
C ILE A 90 -20.76 32.86 13.42
N LEU A 91 -21.73 32.04 13.03
CA LEU A 91 -22.58 32.31 11.86
C LEU A 91 -23.47 33.51 12.07
N ASN A 92 -24.07 33.67 13.26
CA ASN A 92 -24.92 34.83 13.62
C ASN A 92 -24.11 36.14 13.69
N SER A 93 -22.80 36.11 13.86
CA SER A 93 -21.94 37.31 13.75
C SER A 93 -21.68 37.73 12.30
N GLY A 94 -22.33 37.09 11.30
CA GLY A 94 -22.19 37.43 9.89
C GLY A 94 -21.07 36.69 9.17
N ALA A 95 -20.37 35.75 9.84
CA ALA A 95 -19.37 34.94 9.20
C ALA A 95 -20.02 33.89 8.27
N SER A 96 -19.58 33.83 7.01
CA SER A 96 -20.05 32.77 6.08
C SER A 96 -19.52 31.39 6.45
N PHE A 97 -20.23 30.32 6.09
CA PHE A 97 -19.77 28.96 6.27
C PHE A 97 -18.38 28.71 5.65
N ARG A 98 -18.13 29.28 4.46
CA ARG A 98 -16.80 29.23 3.80
C ARG A 98 -15.72 29.90 4.65
N ARG A 99 -16.03 30.94 5.41
CA ARG A 99 -15.07 31.60 6.30
C ARG A 99 -14.68 30.70 7.47
N ILE A 100 -15.64 29.95 8.03
CA ILE A 100 -15.40 28.98 9.10
C ILE A 100 -14.60 27.77 8.56
N MET A 101 -14.77 27.38 7.30
CA MET A 101 -14.05 26.27 6.70
C MET A 101 -12.54 26.55 6.50
N ARG A 102 -12.12 27.82 6.38
CA ARG A 102 -10.70 28.18 6.17
C ARG A 102 -9.72 27.56 7.18
N PRO A 103 -9.91 27.69 8.50
CA PRO A 103 -9.00 27.11 9.49
C PRO A 103 -8.94 25.58 9.42
N TYR A 104 -10.03 24.90 9.05
CA TYR A 104 -10.04 23.45 8.82
C TYR A 104 -9.17 23.08 7.61
N LEU A 105 -9.29 23.82 6.52
CA LEU A 105 -8.46 23.60 5.32
C LEU A 105 -6.99 23.86 5.61
N ILE A 106 -6.63 24.88 6.38
CA ILE A 106 -5.25 25.16 6.76
C ILE A 106 -4.68 23.99 7.57
N ALA A 107 -5.40 23.55 8.62
CA ALA A 107 -4.95 22.47 9.47
C ALA A 107 -4.86 21.14 8.69
N SER A 108 -5.86 20.80 7.87
CA SER A 108 -5.84 19.59 7.06
C SER A 108 -4.76 19.61 5.97
N SER A 109 -4.49 20.78 5.37
CA SER A 109 -3.38 20.92 4.41
C SER A 109 -2.02 20.73 5.06
N MET A 110 -1.85 21.21 6.31
CA MET A 110 -0.64 20.95 7.08
C MET A 110 -0.47 19.44 7.38
N LEU A 111 -1.53 18.76 7.82
CA LEU A 111 -1.52 17.34 8.05
C LEU A 111 -1.27 16.55 6.74
N ALA A 112 -1.91 16.98 5.65
CA ALA A 112 -1.72 16.37 4.32
C ALA A 112 -0.26 16.52 3.83
N PHE A 113 0.37 17.66 4.08
CA PHE A 113 1.77 17.88 3.71
C PHE A 113 2.72 16.98 4.52
N ILE A 114 2.51 16.85 5.83
CA ILE A 114 3.31 15.94 6.68
C ILE A 114 3.12 14.49 6.20
N HIS A 115 1.89 14.09 5.91
CA HIS A 115 1.57 12.77 5.40
C HIS A 115 2.21 12.50 4.02
N LEU A 116 2.19 13.49 3.12
CA LEU A 116 2.84 13.43 1.82
C LEU A 116 4.34 13.14 1.96
N MET A 117 5.03 13.94 2.77
CA MET A 117 6.47 13.75 3.02
C MET A 117 6.75 12.40 3.69
N GLY A 118 5.92 12.01 4.64
CA GLY A 118 5.99 10.70 5.29
C GLY A 118 5.89 9.55 4.30
N ASN A 119 4.85 9.51 3.47
CA ASN A 119 4.60 8.43 2.51
C ASN A 119 5.66 8.30 1.43
N HIS A 120 6.24 9.41 1.00
CA HIS A 120 7.24 9.37 -0.09
C HIS A 120 8.64 9.02 0.37
N PHE A 121 9.02 9.38 1.62
CA PHE A 121 10.40 9.27 2.09
C PHE A 121 10.55 8.54 3.41
N ILE A 122 9.88 8.95 4.48
CA ILE A 122 10.15 8.48 5.85
C ILE A 122 9.62 7.07 6.05
N ILE A 123 8.36 6.83 5.71
CA ILE A 123 7.68 5.54 5.93
C ILE A 123 8.32 4.40 5.15
N PRO A 124 8.69 4.55 3.86
CA PRO A 124 9.36 3.49 3.13
C PRO A 124 10.71 3.07 3.74
N ILE A 125 11.50 4.04 4.23
CA ILE A 125 12.79 3.74 4.88
C ILE A 125 12.55 2.97 6.19
N GLY A 126 11.63 3.45 7.03
CA GLY A 126 11.25 2.73 8.25
C GLY A 126 10.71 1.33 7.96
N ASN A 127 9.90 1.20 6.92
CA ASN A 127 9.33 -0.09 6.52
C ASN A 127 10.40 -1.07 6.03
N GLN A 128 11.45 -0.58 5.37
CA GLN A 128 12.60 -1.40 4.98
C GLN A 128 13.30 -2.00 6.22
N ILE A 129 13.53 -1.19 7.26
CA ILE A 129 14.15 -1.63 8.52
C ILE A 129 13.26 -2.65 9.23
N LYS A 130 11.94 -2.36 9.31
CA LYS A 130 10.96 -3.23 9.94
C LYS A 130 10.88 -4.59 9.23
N VAL A 131 10.75 -4.61 7.91
CA VAL A 131 10.68 -5.84 7.12
C VAL A 131 11.96 -6.65 7.21
N ALA A 132 13.14 -6.01 7.27
CA ALA A 132 14.40 -6.69 7.52
C ALA A 132 14.44 -7.37 8.90
N PHE A 133 13.90 -6.69 9.93
CA PHE A 133 13.74 -7.26 11.26
C PHE A 133 12.75 -8.43 11.27
N GLU A 134 11.57 -8.27 10.67
CA GLU A 134 10.56 -9.33 10.57
C GLU A 134 11.10 -10.58 9.86
N ASN A 135 11.87 -10.38 8.80
CA ASN A 135 12.52 -11.47 8.08
C ASN A 135 13.57 -12.23 8.90
N LYS A 136 14.19 -11.55 9.86
CA LYS A 136 15.23 -12.15 10.70
C LYS A 136 14.67 -12.91 11.90
N TYR A 137 13.60 -12.39 12.52
CA TYR A 137 13.15 -12.87 13.82
C TYR A 137 11.70 -13.37 13.86
N VAL A 138 10.81 -12.78 13.08
CA VAL A 138 9.36 -13.06 13.15
C VAL A 138 8.93 -13.98 12.03
N SER A 139 9.42 -13.70 10.87
CA SER A 139 9.25 -14.64 9.79
C SER A 139 10.28 -15.74 10.03
N LYS A 140 9.93 -16.73 10.85
CA LYS A 140 10.15 -18.10 10.38
C LYS A 140 9.41 -18.09 9.05
N ILE A 141 10.08 -17.60 8.01
CA ILE A 141 9.62 -17.80 6.66
C ILE A 141 9.41 -19.30 6.68
N ASP A 142 8.14 -19.70 6.65
CA ASP A 142 7.84 -21.04 6.22
C ASP A 142 8.69 -21.19 4.98
N LEU A 143 9.84 -21.85 5.17
CA LEU A 143 10.72 -22.21 4.06
C LEU A 143 9.91 -23.02 3.07
N ASP A 144 8.79 -23.54 3.55
CA ASP A 144 7.66 -24.16 2.85
C ASP A 144 6.55 -23.21 2.39
N SER A 145 6.59 -21.90 2.63
CA SER A 145 5.67 -21.00 1.92
C SER A 145 6.08 -21.00 0.46
N LYS A 146 5.62 -22.05 -0.19
CA LYS A 146 5.71 -22.38 -1.59
C LYS A 146 5.23 -21.16 -2.37
N ASN A 147 6.15 -20.41 -2.95
CA ASN A 147 5.79 -19.60 -4.11
C ASN A 147 5.51 -20.62 -5.22
N ASP A 148 4.31 -21.22 -5.16
CA ASP A 148 3.83 -22.19 -6.13
C ASP A 148 3.42 -21.41 -7.38
N HIS A 149 3.80 -21.95 -8.54
CA HIS A 149 3.39 -21.45 -9.86
C HIS A 149 3.80 -20.00 -10.17
N ILE A 150 5.10 -19.72 -10.13
CA ILE A 150 5.65 -18.43 -10.53
C ILE A 150 5.72 -18.36 -12.05
N HIS A 151 5.05 -17.38 -12.66
CA HIS A 151 5.14 -17.10 -14.09
C HIS A 151 5.81 -15.73 -14.27
N LEU A 152 6.89 -15.68 -15.03
CA LEU A 152 7.67 -14.47 -15.31
C LEU A 152 7.89 -14.35 -16.82
N PHE A 153 7.71 -13.17 -17.40
CA PHE A 153 8.20 -12.85 -18.72
C PHE A 153 9.58 -12.22 -18.58
N LEU A 154 10.58 -12.77 -19.26
CA LEU A 154 11.93 -12.21 -19.29
C LEU A 154 12.04 -11.10 -20.35
N ASP A 155 11.31 -11.28 -21.44
CA ASP A 155 11.13 -10.35 -22.54
C ASP A 155 9.76 -10.62 -23.21
N ASP A 156 9.47 -9.93 -24.32
CA ASP A 156 8.17 -10.02 -25.01
C ASP A 156 7.93 -11.43 -25.61
N HIS A 157 8.99 -12.24 -25.76
CA HIS A 157 8.95 -13.55 -26.42
C HIS A 157 9.32 -14.71 -25.49
N THR A 158 9.84 -14.44 -24.28
CA THR A 158 10.35 -15.49 -23.39
C THR A 158 9.63 -15.47 -22.05
N LYS A 159 8.94 -16.55 -21.72
CA LYS A 159 8.26 -16.74 -20.43
C LYS A 159 8.95 -17.85 -19.64
N VAL A 160 9.17 -17.63 -18.35
CA VAL A 160 9.67 -18.63 -17.41
C VAL A 160 8.56 -19.02 -16.44
N TYR A 161 8.42 -20.33 -16.28
CA TYR A 161 7.54 -20.94 -15.31
C TYR A 161 8.34 -21.70 -14.26
N ILE A 162 7.99 -21.52 -12.99
CA ILE A 162 8.59 -22.26 -11.88
C ILE A 162 7.46 -22.80 -11.01
N LYS A 163 7.39 -24.11 -10.89
CA LYS A 163 6.34 -24.76 -10.10
C LYS A 163 6.54 -24.51 -8.61
N TYR A 164 7.78 -24.55 -8.14
CA TYR A 164 8.12 -24.40 -6.73
C TYR A 164 9.57 -23.94 -6.59
N ASN A 165 9.83 -22.94 -5.72
CA ASN A 165 11.18 -22.42 -5.47
C ASN A 165 11.58 -22.61 -4.01
N SER A 166 12.69 -23.36 -3.76
CA SER A 166 13.29 -23.48 -2.44
C SER A 166 14.24 -22.31 -2.19
N LYS A 167 13.91 -21.47 -1.22
CA LYS A 167 14.69 -20.26 -0.88
C LYS A 167 16.04 -20.58 -0.24
N SER A 168 16.14 -21.69 0.53
CA SER A 168 17.36 -22.06 1.25
C SER A 168 18.50 -22.41 0.31
N ASP A 169 18.20 -23.05 -0.84
CA ASP A 169 19.21 -23.69 -1.67
C ASP A 169 19.35 -23.06 -3.04
N SER A 170 18.63 -21.97 -3.35
CA SER A 170 18.55 -21.38 -4.70
C SER A 170 18.18 -22.42 -5.77
N ILE A 171 17.23 -23.31 -5.44
CA ILE A 171 16.77 -24.42 -6.27
C ILE A 171 15.33 -24.14 -6.68
N ALA A 172 15.08 -24.15 -8.00
CA ALA A 172 13.75 -24.09 -8.60
C ALA A 172 13.34 -25.47 -9.07
N HIS A 173 12.17 -25.94 -8.62
CA HIS A 173 11.58 -27.21 -9.03
C HIS A 173 10.52 -26.99 -10.10
N GLY A 174 10.47 -27.84 -11.11
CA GLY A 174 9.55 -27.71 -12.23
C GLY A 174 9.81 -26.42 -12.99
N PHE A 175 11.03 -26.26 -13.50
CA PHE A 175 11.49 -25.06 -14.19
C PHE A 175 11.18 -25.18 -15.68
N GLY A 176 10.42 -24.23 -16.22
CA GLY A 176 10.05 -24.18 -17.64
C GLY A 176 10.44 -22.85 -18.28
N ILE A 177 10.91 -22.89 -19.51
CA ILE A 177 11.15 -21.73 -20.38
C ILE A 177 10.31 -21.93 -21.64
N GLU A 178 9.44 -20.99 -21.93
CA GLU A 178 8.57 -20.97 -23.11
C GLU A 178 9.01 -19.82 -24.02
N GLY A 179 9.34 -20.10 -25.29
CA GLY A 179 9.67 -19.13 -26.31
C GLY A 179 8.53 -18.95 -27.31
N PHE A 180 8.16 -17.70 -27.61
CA PHE A 180 7.04 -17.33 -28.49
C PHE A 180 7.55 -16.54 -29.71
N ASN A 181 6.85 -16.65 -30.85
CA ASN A 181 7.07 -15.77 -32.01
C ASN A 181 6.34 -14.44 -31.86
N ASP A 182 6.50 -13.54 -32.85
CA ASP A 182 5.81 -12.24 -32.91
C ASP A 182 4.28 -12.36 -32.94
N ASP A 183 3.75 -13.49 -33.42
CA ASP A 183 2.31 -13.79 -33.48
C ASP A 183 1.77 -14.39 -32.15
N GLY A 184 2.65 -14.63 -31.15
CA GLY A 184 2.29 -15.20 -29.87
C GLY A 184 2.14 -16.72 -29.85
N GLU A 185 2.64 -17.42 -30.88
CA GLU A 185 2.65 -18.87 -30.94
C GLU A 185 3.90 -19.43 -30.26
N LEU A 186 3.75 -20.56 -29.58
CA LEU A 186 4.84 -21.24 -28.87
C LEU A 186 5.77 -21.91 -29.90
N ILE A 187 7.06 -21.53 -29.91
CA ILE A 187 8.08 -22.09 -30.79
C ILE A 187 8.96 -23.08 -30.03
N ASP A 188 9.38 -22.71 -28.81
CA ASP A 188 10.28 -23.47 -27.97
C ASP A 188 9.74 -23.69 -26.59
N GLU A 189 9.83 -24.89 -26.06
CA GLU A 189 9.54 -25.19 -24.68
C GLU A 189 10.71 -26.01 -24.10
N THR A 190 11.33 -25.47 -23.04
CA THR A 190 12.35 -26.18 -22.26
C THR A 190 11.79 -26.41 -20.85
N VAL A 191 11.68 -27.67 -20.45
CA VAL A 191 11.22 -28.07 -19.12
C VAL A 191 12.32 -28.87 -18.42
N ALA A 192 12.61 -28.52 -17.17
CA ALA A 192 13.53 -29.21 -16.30
C ALA A 192 12.84 -29.57 -14.97
N ASP A 193 13.16 -30.74 -14.43
CA ASP A 193 12.64 -31.16 -13.13
C ASP A 193 13.20 -30.28 -12.01
N LEU A 194 14.46 -29.84 -12.17
CA LEU A 194 15.18 -29.04 -11.17
C LEU A 194 16.13 -28.06 -11.86
N ALA A 195 16.20 -26.84 -11.38
CA ALA A 195 17.19 -25.84 -11.80
C ALA A 195 17.88 -25.24 -10.58
N ARG A 196 19.21 -25.27 -10.55
CA ARG A 196 20.05 -24.78 -9.45
C ARG A 196 20.90 -23.61 -9.94
N TRP A 197 20.86 -22.51 -9.20
CA TRP A 197 21.69 -21.34 -9.49
C TRP A 197 23.16 -21.60 -9.16
N GLN A 198 24.03 -21.28 -10.10
CA GLN A 198 25.48 -21.32 -9.94
C GLN A 198 26.01 -19.89 -9.81
N THR A 199 26.44 -19.53 -8.61
CA THR A 199 26.91 -18.16 -8.31
C THR A 199 28.19 -17.81 -9.06
N GLU A 200 29.08 -18.78 -9.25
CA GLU A 200 30.40 -18.58 -9.91
C GLU A 200 30.25 -18.28 -11.40
N THR A 201 29.34 -18.96 -12.09
CA THR A 201 29.11 -18.83 -13.54
C THR A 201 27.91 -17.96 -13.89
N GLN A 202 27.16 -17.49 -12.89
CA GLN A 202 25.88 -16.75 -13.04
C GLN A 202 24.94 -17.43 -14.05
N SER A 203 24.79 -18.75 -13.92
CA SER A 203 23.97 -19.58 -14.79
C SER A 203 23.05 -20.51 -14.00
N TRP A 204 21.98 -20.95 -14.63
CA TRP A 204 21.10 -21.99 -14.11
C TRP A 204 21.57 -23.34 -14.60
N ARG A 205 21.86 -24.25 -13.68
CA ARG A 205 22.12 -25.67 -13.96
C ARG A 205 20.82 -26.43 -13.85
N MET A 206 20.32 -26.90 -14.97
CA MET A 206 19.08 -27.64 -15.09
C MET A 206 19.35 -29.15 -15.16
N GLU A 207 18.50 -29.93 -14.51
CA GLU A 207 18.58 -31.40 -14.47
C GLU A 207 17.30 -31.99 -15.07
N ASN A 208 17.45 -33.14 -15.79
CA ASN A 208 16.39 -33.83 -16.53
C ASN A 208 15.66 -32.90 -17.52
N VAL A 209 16.43 -32.28 -18.40
CA VAL A 209 15.93 -31.26 -19.33
C VAL A 209 15.26 -31.90 -20.53
N LYS A 210 14.06 -31.41 -20.86
CA LYS A 210 13.32 -31.75 -22.06
C LYS A 210 13.15 -30.50 -22.88
N ILE A 211 13.62 -30.47 -24.11
CA ILE A 211 13.46 -29.37 -25.05
C ILE A 211 12.52 -29.83 -26.15
N ARG A 212 11.49 -29.06 -26.41
CA ARG A 212 10.55 -29.20 -27.51
C ARG A 212 10.67 -28.01 -28.43
N HIS A 213 10.72 -28.23 -29.68
CA HIS A 213 10.66 -27.20 -30.71
C HIS A 213 9.49 -27.50 -31.61
N PHE A 214 8.65 -26.50 -31.84
CA PHE A 214 7.42 -26.55 -32.62
C PHE A 214 7.62 -25.83 -33.95
N ASP A 215 7.43 -26.52 -35.05
CA ASP A 215 7.40 -25.95 -36.41
C ASP A 215 6.04 -26.29 -37.03
N GLY A 216 5.06 -25.45 -36.80
CA GLY A 216 3.68 -25.68 -37.16
C GLY A 216 3.09 -26.90 -36.44
N LEU A 217 2.83 -27.97 -37.15
CA LEU A 217 2.32 -29.25 -36.62
C LEU A 217 3.41 -30.29 -36.34
N GLU A 218 4.67 -29.97 -36.65
CA GLU A 218 5.80 -30.84 -36.39
C GLU A 218 6.44 -30.49 -35.05
N GLU A 219 6.70 -31.53 -34.23
CA GLU A 219 7.35 -31.41 -32.93
C GLU A 219 8.67 -32.15 -32.90
N THR A 220 9.75 -31.46 -32.56
CA THR A 220 11.07 -32.06 -32.36
C THR A 220 11.40 -32.12 -30.88
N PHE A 221 11.80 -33.27 -30.40
CA PHE A 221 12.02 -33.55 -28.99
C PHE A 221 13.47 -33.96 -28.70
N LYS A 222 14.12 -33.28 -27.73
CA LYS A 222 15.47 -33.60 -27.24
C LYS A 222 15.47 -33.71 -25.72
N ARG A 223 16.27 -34.67 -25.20
CA ARG A 223 16.45 -34.83 -23.74
C ARG A 223 17.92 -34.71 -23.37
N PHE A 224 18.18 -34.00 -22.26
CA PHE A 224 19.52 -33.86 -21.72
C PHE A 224 19.48 -34.16 -20.22
N PRO A 225 20.42 -35.01 -19.71
CA PRO A 225 20.50 -35.28 -18.28
C PRO A 225 20.81 -34.00 -17.49
N ARG A 226 21.62 -33.10 -18.08
CA ARG A 226 22.01 -31.81 -17.49
C ARG A 226 22.26 -30.78 -18.59
N LEU A 227 21.86 -29.54 -18.34
CA LEU A 227 22.09 -28.39 -19.22
C LEU A 227 22.36 -27.14 -18.39
N ASP A 228 23.47 -26.46 -18.66
CA ASP A 228 23.77 -25.15 -18.05
C ASP A 228 23.33 -24.06 -19.02
N THR A 229 22.47 -23.14 -18.54
CA THR A 229 21.88 -22.10 -19.37
C THR A 229 22.05 -20.75 -18.66
N VAL A 230 22.48 -19.75 -19.41
CA VAL A 230 22.53 -18.36 -18.94
C VAL A 230 21.21 -17.68 -19.28
N ILE A 231 20.46 -17.32 -18.25
CA ILE A 231 19.17 -16.65 -18.37
C ILE A 231 19.27 -15.37 -17.55
N ASN A 232 18.70 -14.27 -18.03
CA ASN A 232 18.65 -13.00 -17.29
C ASN A 232 17.61 -13.05 -16.15
N LEU A 233 17.73 -14.07 -15.30
CA LEU A 233 16.88 -14.34 -14.14
C LEU A 233 17.78 -14.75 -12.98
N GLN A 234 17.76 -14.00 -11.89
CA GLN A 234 18.49 -14.35 -10.68
C GLN A 234 17.54 -14.89 -9.60
N PRO A 235 18.02 -15.71 -8.63
CA PRO A 235 17.19 -16.21 -7.54
C PRO A 235 16.48 -15.12 -6.75
N LYS A 236 17.08 -13.92 -6.62
CA LYS A 236 16.46 -12.76 -5.98
C LYS A 236 15.21 -12.27 -6.72
N ASP A 237 15.13 -12.43 -8.03
CA ASP A 237 14.00 -12.00 -8.86
C ASP A 237 12.78 -12.92 -8.67
N LEU A 238 12.99 -14.14 -8.16
CA LEU A 238 11.95 -15.13 -7.85
C LEU A 238 11.25 -14.83 -6.51
N VAL A 239 11.87 -14.06 -5.65
CA VAL A 239 11.32 -13.70 -4.34
C VAL A 239 10.48 -12.44 -4.48
N ARG A 240 9.33 -12.52 -5.16
CA ARG A 240 8.34 -11.44 -5.19
C ARG A 240 7.60 -11.38 -3.87
N ARG A 241 8.04 -10.52 -2.98
CA ARG A 241 7.24 -10.13 -1.81
C ARG A 241 6.37 -8.95 -2.20
N ASP A 242 5.05 -9.10 -2.09
CA ASP A 242 4.09 -8.00 -2.28
C ASP A 242 4.43 -6.77 -1.43
N ASN A 243 5.13 -6.97 -0.31
CA ASN A 243 5.57 -5.92 0.59
C ASN A 243 6.77 -5.10 0.07
N TYR A 244 7.48 -5.57 -0.98
CA TYR A 244 8.68 -4.87 -1.47
C TYR A 244 8.38 -3.46 -2.00
N LYS A 245 7.21 -3.26 -2.62
CA LYS A 245 6.75 -1.95 -3.08
C LYS A 245 6.65 -0.91 -1.96
N THR A 246 6.37 -1.34 -0.72
CA THR A 246 6.20 -0.44 0.42
C THR A 246 7.51 -0.09 1.13
N THR A 247 8.61 -0.78 0.81
CA THR A 247 9.93 -0.57 1.42
C THR A 247 10.82 0.38 0.62
N MET A 248 10.43 0.74 -0.61
CA MET A 248 11.19 1.66 -1.46
C MET A 248 10.69 3.08 -1.33
N THR A 249 11.61 4.05 -1.27
CA THR A 249 11.25 5.47 -1.47
C THR A 249 10.66 5.67 -2.86
N THR A 250 9.83 6.69 -3.03
CA THR A 250 9.15 6.90 -4.32
C THR A 250 10.11 7.07 -5.52
N PRO A 251 11.24 7.79 -5.43
CA PRO A 251 12.21 7.83 -6.50
C PRO A 251 12.75 6.44 -6.86
N ASN A 252 13.14 5.65 -5.85
CA ASN A 252 13.66 4.29 -6.05
C ASN A 252 12.60 3.35 -6.65
N LEU A 253 11.33 3.52 -6.23
CA LEU A 253 10.20 2.74 -6.75
C LEU A 253 9.95 3.05 -8.24
N ILE A 254 10.03 4.33 -8.65
CA ILE A 254 9.89 4.74 -10.05
C ILE A 254 11.07 4.21 -10.88
N GLN A 255 12.29 4.31 -10.37
CA GLN A 255 13.48 3.76 -11.03
C GLN A 255 13.32 2.25 -11.21
N PHE A 256 12.95 1.52 -10.17
CA PHE A 256 12.69 0.09 -10.21
C PHE A 256 11.64 -0.28 -11.28
N ILE A 257 10.50 0.43 -11.32
CA ILE A 257 9.45 0.20 -12.34
C ILE A 257 10.01 0.38 -13.76
N ASN A 258 10.87 1.40 -13.97
CA ASN A 258 11.44 1.69 -15.28
C ASN A 258 12.50 0.64 -15.71
N GLU A 259 13.32 0.17 -14.77
CA GLU A 259 14.31 -0.88 -15.02
C GLU A 259 13.65 -2.20 -15.37
N GLU A 260 12.64 -2.58 -14.60
CA GLU A 260 11.90 -3.81 -14.82
C GLU A 260 11.07 -3.77 -16.12
N ARG A 261 10.50 -2.60 -16.45
CA ARG A 261 9.81 -2.42 -17.73
C ARG A 261 10.72 -2.67 -18.93
N LYS A 262 12.00 -2.29 -18.83
CA LYS A 262 13.00 -2.57 -19.89
C LYS A 262 13.32 -4.05 -20.03
N LYS A 263 13.09 -4.85 -18.96
CA LYS A 263 13.29 -6.30 -18.96
C LYS A 263 12.08 -7.06 -19.48
N GLY A 264 11.00 -6.38 -19.96
CA GLY A 264 9.78 -7.03 -20.47
C GLY A 264 8.90 -7.67 -19.39
N VAL A 265 9.25 -7.60 -18.11
CA VAL A 265 8.51 -8.25 -17.02
C VAL A 265 7.17 -7.55 -16.77
N GLY A 266 6.07 -8.19 -17.14
CA GLY A 266 4.78 -7.54 -17.41
C GLY A 266 3.86 -7.12 -16.26
N ALA A 267 4.13 -7.29 -14.97
CA ALA A 267 3.10 -7.11 -13.93
C ALA A 267 3.42 -6.03 -12.90
N PHE A 268 3.72 -4.79 -13.33
CA PHE A 268 4.01 -3.67 -12.40
C PHE A 268 2.80 -2.79 -12.06
N THR A 269 1.59 -3.21 -12.42
CA THR A 269 0.39 -2.43 -12.14
C THR A 269 0.25 -2.15 -10.64
N SER A 270 0.52 -3.12 -9.77
CA SER A 270 0.46 -2.92 -8.32
C SER A 270 1.48 -1.89 -7.81
N PHE A 271 2.69 -1.85 -8.40
CA PHE A 271 3.73 -0.88 -8.06
C PHE A 271 3.36 0.52 -8.55
N ARG A 272 2.77 0.65 -9.75
CA ARG A 272 2.26 1.93 -10.28
C ARG A 272 1.09 2.45 -9.44
N VAL A 273 0.17 1.57 -9.06
CA VAL A 273 -0.94 1.93 -8.14
C VAL A 273 -0.37 2.46 -6.83
N GLU A 274 0.69 1.84 -6.29
CA GLU A 274 1.34 2.30 -5.06
C GLU A 274 1.93 3.71 -5.19
N VAL A 275 2.62 4.03 -6.31
CA VAL A 275 3.14 5.39 -6.58
C VAL A 275 2.00 6.42 -6.55
N HIS A 276 0.89 6.12 -7.24
CA HIS A 276 -0.27 7.03 -7.27
C HIS A 276 -1.00 7.10 -5.92
N ARG A 277 -1.07 5.99 -5.17
CA ARG A 277 -1.67 5.93 -3.84
C ARG A 277 -0.97 6.86 -2.86
N ARG A 278 0.37 6.86 -2.82
CA ARG A 278 1.17 7.75 -1.96
C ARG A 278 0.88 9.21 -2.19
N SER A 279 0.56 9.59 -3.42
CA SER A 279 0.18 10.96 -3.77
C SER A 279 -1.30 11.25 -3.52
N SER A 280 -2.21 10.27 -3.69
CA SER A 280 -3.66 10.47 -3.53
C SER A 280 -4.12 10.51 -2.07
N GLU A 281 -3.48 9.74 -1.17
CA GLU A 281 -3.85 9.68 0.25
C GLU A 281 -3.81 11.04 0.98
N PRO A 282 -2.82 11.92 0.79
CA PRO A 282 -2.83 13.25 1.41
C PRO A 282 -4.04 14.10 1.00
N PHE A 283 -4.52 13.97 -0.24
CA PHE A 283 -5.73 14.68 -0.68
C PHE A 283 -7.00 14.16 0.01
N THR A 284 -7.01 12.86 0.35
CA THR A 284 -8.09 12.26 1.15
C THR A 284 -8.28 12.98 2.47
N ILE A 285 -7.19 13.40 3.14
CA ILE A 285 -7.23 14.12 4.41
C ILE A 285 -8.05 15.42 4.28
N ILE A 286 -7.81 16.17 3.22
CA ILE A 286 -8.52 17.43 2.95
C ILE A 286 -10.00 17.16 2.62
N ILE A 287 -10.27 16.16 1.78
CA ILE A 287 -11.63 15.78 1.37
C ILE A 287 -12.46 15.35 2.58
N LEU A 288 -11.93 14.44 3.40
CA LEU A 288 -12.62 13.94 4.59
C LEU A 288 -12.79 15.01 5.66
N THR A 289 -11.85 15.97 5.78
CA THR A 289 -12.02 17.16 6.63
C THR A 289 -13.21 17.99 6.22
N CYS A 290 -13.37 18.28 4.92
CA CYS A 290 -14.52 19.04 4.41
C CYS A 290 -15.85 18.32 4.68
N ILE A 291 -15.89 17.00 4.46
CA ILE A 291 -17.06 16.17 4.73
C ILE A 291 -17.40 16.19 6.23
N GLY A 292 -16.41 15.90 7.07
CA GLY A 292 -16.59 15.85 8.52
C GLY A 292 -17.10 17.18 9.08
N MET A 293 -16.56 18.31 8.61
CA MET A 293 -17.03 19.63 9.00
C MET A 293 -18.46 19.87 8.52
N ALA A 294 -18.79 19.58 7.25
CA ALA A 294 -20.12 19.83 6.70
C ALA A 294 -21.21 19.05 7.45
N ILE A 295 -20.93 17.80 7.84
CA ILE A 295 -21.87 16.93 8.57
C ILE A 295 -22.00 17.40 10.03
N ALA A 296 -20.88 17.67 10.69
CA ALA A 296 -20.84 17.92 12.12
C ALA A 296 -21.18 19.36 12.53
N SER A 297 -21.25 20.29 11.56
CA SER A 297 -21.54 21.72 11.82
C SER A 297 -22.97 21.99 12.25
N ARG A 298 -23.92 21.08 11.97
CA ARG A 298 -25.33 21.23 12.29
C ARG A 298 -25.65 20.63 13.66
N LYS A 299 -26.45 21.33 14.46
CA LYS A 299 -26.96 20.79 15.72
C LYS A 299 -28.10 19.78 15.44
N THR A 300 -27.92 18.55 15.84
CA THR A 300 -28.93 17.47 15.67
C THR A 300 -29.43 16.98 17.01
N ARG A 301 -30.70 16.49 17.06
CA ARG A 301 -31.31 15.95 18.31
C ARG A 301 -30.56 14.72 18.82
N GLY A 302 -29.92 13.94 17.96
CA GLY A 302 -29.12 12.76 18.32
C GLY A 302 -27.70 13.06 18.79
N GLY A 303 -27.31 14.33 18.80
CA GLY A 303 -26.01 14.77 19.30
C GLY A 303 -24.81 14.25 18.48
N MET A 304 -23.66 14.18 19.15
CA MET A 304 -22.37 13.79 18.55
C MET A 304 -22.38 12.33 18.02
N GLY A 305 -23.15 11.44 18.67
CA GLY A 305 -23.17 10.02 18.28
C GLY A 305 -23.66 9.79 16.84
N ILE A 306 -24.70 10.51 16.40
CA ILE A 306 -25.19 10.40 15.02
C ILE A 306 -24.14 10.89 14.01
N HIS A 307 -23.47 12.00 14.28
CA HIS A 307 -22.43 12.51 13.40
C HIS A 307 -21.25 11.54 13.27
N LEU A 308 -20.83 10.90 14.38
CA LEU A 308 -19.79 9.88 14.36
C LEU A 308 -20.23 8.62 13.61
N ALA A 309 -21.49 8.20 13.77
CA ALA A 309 -22.02 7.06 13.03
C ALA A 309 -22.05 7.33 11.52
N ILE A 310 -22.52 8.50 11.09
CA ILE A 310 -22.51 8.91 9.68
C ILE A 310 -21.06 8.97 9.16
N GLY A 311 -20.15 9.56 9.95
CA GLY A 311 -18.74 9.62 9.61
C GLY A 311 -18.09 8.25 9.47
N ALA A 312 -18.41 7.30 10.36
CA ALA A 312 -17.92 5.93 10.27
C ALA A 312 -18.39 5.23 8.99
N VAL A 313 -19.67 5.40 8.62
CA VAL A 313 -20.20 4.87 7.35
C VAL A 313 -19.48 5.47 6.14
N ILE A 314 -19.29 6.79 6.12
CA ILE A 314 -18.58 7.49 5.03
C ILE A 314 -17.12 7.03 4.96
N GLY A 315 -16.43 6.93 6.09
CA GLY A 315 -15.06 6.42 6.15
C GLY A 315 -14.95 4.98 5.66
N ALA A 316 -15.88 4.11 6.06
CA ALA A 316 -15.95 2.73 5.59
C ALA A 316 -16.20 2.65 4.07
N LEU A 317 -17.14 3.43 3.54
CA LEU A 317 -17.40 3.50 2.10
C LEU A 317 -16.16 3.98 1.32
N PHE A 318 -15.44 4.97 1.86
CA PHE A 318 -14.21 5.45 1.24
C PHE A 318 -13.15 4.34 1.18
N ILE A 319 -12.94 3.60 2.27
CA ILE A 319 -11.97 2.50 2.32
C ILE A 319 -12.37 1.39 1.36
N VAL A 320 -13.64 0.97 1.36
CA VAL A 320 -14.14 -0.09 0.49
C VAL A 320 -13.96 0.30 -0.98
N LEU A 321 -14.34 1.54 -1.34
CA LEU A 321 -14.16 2.04 -2.71
C LEU A 321 -12.68 2.08 -3.10
N GLY A 322 -11.79 2.46 -2.18
CA GLY A 322 -10.34 2.47 -2.41
C GLY A 322 -9.77 1.07 -2.64
N ARG A 323 -10.18 0.10 -1.83
CA ARG A 323 -9.77 -1.30 -2.00
C ARG A 323 -10.29 -1.88 -3.31
N PHE A 324 -11.56 -1.67 -3.60
CA PHE A 324 -12.20 -2.12 -4.84
C PHE A 324 -11.51 -1.52 -6.08
N SER A 325 -11.29 -0.21 -6.10
CA SER A 325 -10.62 0.49 -7.19
C SER A 325 -9.18 -0.01 -7.42
N SER A 326 -8.41 -0.20 -6.32
CA SER A 326 -7.06 -0.75 -6.40
C SER A 326 -7.05 -2.19 -6.93
N THR A 327 -7.99 -3.03 -6.48
CA THR A 327 -8.12 -4.42 -6.95
C THR A 327 -8.51 -4.49 -8.42
N LEU A 328 -9.42 -3.63 -8.88
CA LEU A 328 -9.77 -3.54 -10.31
C LEU A 328 -8.55 -3.11 -11.16
N SER A 329 -7.71 -2.22 -10.63
CA SER A 329 -6.51 -1.80 -11.35
C SER A 329 -5.48 -2.92 -11.44
N THR A 330 -5.29 -3.70 -10.37
CA THR A 330 -4.29 -4.77 -10.36
C THR A 330 -4.72 -6.01 -11.13
N ASN A 331 -6.02 -6.35 -11.11
CA ASN A 331 -6.52 -7.63 -11.62
C ASN A 331 -7.39 -7.54 -12.88
N ALA A 332 -8.01 -6.37 -13.14
CA ALA A 332 -8.96 -6.18 -14.24
C ALA A 332 -8.55 -5.09 -15.24
N GLY A 333 -7.30 -4.66 -15.24
CA GLY A 333 -6.75 -3.74 -16.24
C GLY A 333 -7.19 -2.28 -16.13
N LEU A 334 -7.81 -1.86 -15.00
CA LEU A 334 -8.10 -0.45 -14.77
C LEU A 334 -6.81 0.35 -14.69
N HIS A 335 -6.74 1.52 -15.32
CA HIS A 335 -5.54 2.34 -15.31
C HIS A 335 -5.05 2.66 -13.88
N PRO A 336 -3.74 2.54 -13.56
CA PRO A 336 -3.21 2.70 -12.19
C PRO A 336 -3.55 4.01 -11.50
N PHE A 337 -3.62 5.10 -12.27
CA PHE A 337 -4.07 6.41 -11.77
C PHE A 337 -5.51 6.32 -11.22
N LEU A 338 -6.43 5.75 -11.98
CA LEU A 338 -7.82 5.59 -11.55
C LEU A 338 -7.91 4.63 -10.34
N GLY A 339 -7.09 3.58 -10.32
CA GLY A 339 -6.99 2.66 -9.19
C GLY A 339 -6.72 3.35 -7.85
N ALA A 340 -5.94 4.43 -7.85
CA ALA A 340 -5.59 5.17 -6.64
C ALA A 340 -6.44 6.43 -6.40
N TRP A 341 -6.93 7.11 -7.45
CA TRP A 341 -7.58 8.41 -7.33
C TRP A 341 -9.11 8.37 -7.39
N LEU A 342 -9.71 7.27 -7.86
CA LEU A 342 -11.16 7.16 -8.03
C LEU A 342 -11.95 7.46 -6.73
N PRO A 343 -11.55 7.00 -5.53
CA PRO A 343 -12.23 7.39 -4.30
C PRO A 343 -12.23 8.91 -4.09
N ASN A 344 -11.09 9.56 -4.30
CA ASN A 344 -10.97 11.01 -4.15
C ASN A 344 -11.84 11.75 -5.15
N ILE A 345 -11.90 11.30 -6.40
CA ILE A 345 -12.74 11.89 -7.44
C ILE A 345 -14.21 11.80 -7.04
N VAL A 346 -14.69 10.62 -6.63
CA VAL A 346 -16.08 10.43 -6.20
C VAL A 346 -16.41 11.30 -4.99
N PHE A 347 -15.54 11.32 -3.99
CA PHE A 347 -15.81 12.04 -2.75
C PHE A 347 -15.67 13.55 -2.87
N ILE A 348 -14.95 14.09 -3.86
CA ILE A 348 -15.00 15.53 -4.20
C ILE A 348 -16.42 15.95 -4.59
N PHE A 349 -17.16 15.16 -5.37
CA PHE A 349 -18.56 15.47 -5.68
C PHE A 349 -19.44 15.45 -4.43
N VAL A 350 -19.19 14.53 -3.50
CA VAL A 350 -19.86 14.49 -2.19
C VAL A 350 -19.56 15.76 -1.39
N VAL A 351 -18.29 16.21 -1.35
CA VAL A 351 -17.91 17.48 -0.70
C VAL A 351 -18.68 18.65 -1.29
N ILE A 352 -18.69 18.77 -2.62
CA ILE A 352 -19.37 19.88 -3.32
C ILE A 352 -20.86 19.90 -2.96
N TYR A 353 -21.52 18.74 -2.98
CA TYR A 353 -22.93 18.61 -2.59
C TYR A 353 -23.17 19.01 -1.12
N LEU A 354 -22.40 18.46 -0.18
CA LEU A 354 -22.56 18.74 1.24
C LEU A 354 -22.27 20.19 1.59
N VAL A 355 -21.22 20.79 1.03
CA VAL A 355 -20.86 22.20 1.29
C VAL A 355 -21.89 23.16 0.73
N ARG A 356 -22.47 22.89 -0.46
CA ARG A 356 -23.55 23.70 -1.02
C ARG A 356 -24.80 23.67 -0.14
N ASN A 357 -25.18 22.47 0.34
CA ASN A 357 -26.35 22.31 1.19
C ASN A 357 -26.13 22.77 2.66
N ALA A 358 -24.88 22.86 3.10
CA ALA A 358 -24.55 23.37 4.44
C ALA A 358 -24.69 24.89 4.54
N GLN A 359 -24.75 25.61 3.41
CA GLN A 359 -24.90 27.09 3.36
C GLN A 359 -26.35 27.54 3.42
N GLN A 360 -27.31 26.65 3.39
CA GLN A 360 -28.74 26.89 3.54
C GLN A 360 -29.20 26.56 4.97
#